data_4b1a0ed183ad536a8085ffbb144e885c
#
_entry.id   4b1a0ed183ad536a8085ffbb144e885c
#
_cell.length_a   1.000
_cell.length_b   1.000
_cell.length_c   1.000
_cell.angle_alpha   90.00
_cell.angle_beta   90.00
_cell.angle_gamma   90.00
#
_symmetry.space_group_name_H-M   'P 1'
#
loop_
_entity.id
_entity.type
_entity.pdbx_description
1 polymer ?
#
loop_
_entity_poly.entity_id
_entity_poly.type
_entity_poly.pdbx_seq_one_letter_code
_entity_poly.pdbx_strand_id
1 'polypeptide(L)'
;MEPIRTCVLTKTKASKKKLIRLVKNDKGKFVIDERQIVQKRGIYIFPCEKILNIITKQKKYDIDEKSIDKIIEIIKVGGMDE
;
A
#
# COMPACT_ATOMS: atom_id res chain seq x y z
N MET A 1 -18.18 -12.68 -0.98
CA MET A 1 -17.26 -12.30 -2.09
C MET A 1 -16.39 -11.14 -1.67
N GLU A 2 -15.08 -11.27 -1.86
CA GLU A 2 -14.18 -10.21 -1.45
C GLU A 2 -14.09 -9.13 -2.52
N PRO A 3 -14.08 -7.87 -2.11
CA PRO A 3 -13.92 -6.81 -3.09
C PRO A 3 -12.53 -6.84 -3.73
N ILE A 4 -12.50 -6.58 -5.02
CA ILE A 4 -11.26 -6.49 -5.78
C ILE A 4 -10.87 -5.02 -5.83
N ARG A 5 -9.61 -4.75 -5.60
CA ARG A 5 -9.05 -3.39 -5.68
C ARG A 5 -7.84 -3.39 -6.61
N THR A 6 -7.42 -2.22 -7.01
CA THR A 6 -6.31 -2.07 -7.94
C THR A 6 -5.16 -1.33 -7.27
N CYS A 7 -3.95 -1.88 -7.41
CA CYS A 7 -2.75 -1.18 -6.96
C CYS A 7 -2.58 0.09 -7.80
N VAL A 8 -2.43 1.23 -7.12
CA VAL A 8 -2.32 2.51 -7.84
C VAL A 8 -0.98 2.68 -8.54
N LEU A 9 0.02 1.91 -8.16
CA LEU A 9 1.35 2.03 -8.74
C LEU A 9 1.62 1.03 -9.86
N THR A 10 1.18 -0.21 -9.71
CA THR A 10 1.43 -1.26 -10.71
C THR A 10 0.19 -1.65 -11.50
N LYS A 11 -0.97 -1.15 -11.11
CA LYS A 11 -2.25 -1.47 -11.74
C LYS A 11 -2.63 -2.94 -11.62
N THR A 12 -2.03 -3.64 -10.68
CA THR A 12 -2.36 -5.03 -10.40
C THR A 12 -3.69 -5.10 -9.65
N LYS A 13 -4.57 -5.98 -10.08
CA LYS A 13 -5.85 -6.20 -9.41
C LYS A 13 -5.74 -7.40 -8.49
N ALA A 14 -6.26 -7.26 -7.28
CA ALA A 14 -6.24 -8.35 -6.31
C ALA A 14 -7.31 -8.13 -5.25
N SER A 15 -7.57 -9.17 -4.46
CA SER A 15 -8.45 -9.04 -3.32
C SER A 15 -7.89 -7.99 -2.36
N LYS A 16 -8.74 -7.18 -1.76
CA LYS A 16 -8.27 -6.14 -0.85
C LYS A 16 -7.48 -6.73 0.33
N LYS A 17 -7.68 -8.00 0.66
CA LYS A 17 -6.90 -8.65 1.72
C LYS A 17 -5.44 -8.85 1.32
N LYS A 18 -5.17 -8.89 0.03
CA LYS A 18 -3.81 -9.07 -0.48
C LYS A 18 -3.12 -7.75 -0.75
N LEU A 19 -3.79 -6.64 -0.52
CA LEU A 19 -3.27 -5.32 -0.79
C LEU A 19 -3.01 -4.58 0.51
N ILE A 20 -2.04 -3.68 0.48
CA ILE A 20 -1.77 -2.79 1.59
C ILE A 20 -2.61 -1.54 1.36
N ARG A 21 -3.43 -1.18 2.34
CA ARG A 21 -4.23 0.03 2.24
C ARG A 21 -3.50 1.18 2.91
N LEU A 22 -3.48 2.32 2.23
CA LEU A 22 -2.90 3.54 2.76
C LEU A 22 -3.96 4.61 2.79
N VAL A 23 -4.02 5.36 3.90
CA VAL A 23 -4.95 6.46 4.05
C VAL A 23 -4.18 7.72 4.39
N LYS A 24 -4.70 8.87 4.00
CA LYS A 24 -4.05 10.14 4.25
C LYS A 24 -4.30 10.58 5.69
N ASN A 25 -3.21 10.93 6.39
CA ASN A 25 -3.34 11.42 7.76
C ASN A 25 -3.54 12.93 7.77
N ASP A 26 -3.60 13.50 8.98
CA ASP A 26 -3.86 14.94 9.15
C ASP A 26 -2.74 15.81 8.56
N LYS A 27 -1.57 15.25 8.40
CA LYS A 27 -0.43 15.98 7.83
C LYS A 27 -0.35 15.87 6.32
N GLY A 28 -1.33 15.19 5.71
CA GLY A 28 -1.34 15.01 4.27
C GLY A 28 -0.47 13.90 3.75
N LYS A 29 0.02 13.04 4.63
CA LYS A 29 0.85 11.91 4.24
C LYS A 29 0.08 10.61 4.33
N PHE A 30 0.36 9.67 3.43
CA PHE A 30 -0.28 8.38 3.45
C PHE A 30 0.39 7.47 4.49
N VAL A 31 -0.42 6.84 5.31
CA VAL A 31 0.04 5.89 6.33
C VAL A 31 -0.71 4.57 6.16
N ILE A 32 -0.08 3.48 6.61
CA ILE A 32 -0.69 2.16 6.47
C ILE A 32 -1.88 2.00 7.40
N ASP A 33 -2.99 1.52 6.82
CA ASP A 33 -4.18 1.12 7.58
C ASP A 33 -4.25 -0.40 7.51
N GLU A 34 -3.52 -1.08 8.40
CA GLU A 34 -3.39 -2.53 8.36
C GLU A 34 -4.72 -3.26 8.49
N ARG A 35 -5.62 -2.73 9.30
CA ARG A 35 -6.91 -3.38 9.52
C ARG A 35 -7.97 -2.94 8.53
N GLN A 36 -7.66 -1.95 7.70
CA GLN A 36 -8.59 -1.42 6.70
C GLN A 36 -9.90 -0.96 7.33
N ILE A 37 -9.81 -0.33 8.49
CA ILE A 37 -10.98 0.13 9.23
C ILE A 37 -11.16 1.65 9.20
N VAL A 38 -10.15 2.39 8.76
CA VAL A 38 -10.25 3.84 8.71
C VAL A 38 -11.23 4.25 7.63
N GLN A 39 -12.23 5.05 8.00
CA GLN A 39 -13.28 5.47 7.08
C GLN A 39 -12.86 6.74 6.35
N LYS A 40 -11.83 6.65 5.54
CA LYS A 40 -11.34 7.73 4.71
C LYS A 40 -10.99 7.18 3.34
N ARG A 41 -10.89 8.08 2.37
CA ARG A 41 -10.39 7.68 1.07
C ARG A 41 -8.98 7.19 1.22
N GLY A 42 -8.66 6.10 0.54
CA GLY A 42 -7.33 5.54 0.59
C GLY A 42 -6.91 5.00 -0.74
N ILE A 43 -5.68 4.54 -0.80
CA ILE A 43 -5.15 3.89 -1.97
C ILE A 43 -4.69 2.49 -1.58
N TYR A 44 -4.55 1.62 -2.58
CA TYR A 44 -4.12 0.25 -2.36
C TYR A 44 -2.83 0.01 -3.11
N ILE A 45 -1.93 -0.75 -2.50
CA ILE A 45 -0.64 -1.10 -3.08
C ILE A 45 -0.45 -2.61 -2.98
N PHE A 46 -0.08 -3.24 -4.09
CA PHE A 46 0.21 -4.66 -4.09
C PHE A 46 1.67 -4.87 -3.70
N PRO A 47 1.95 -5.57 -2.57
CA PRO A 47 3.33 -5.72 -2.09
C PRO A 47 4.12 -6.69 -2.97
N CYS A 48 4.97 -6.14 -3.82
CA CYS A 48 5.84 -6.93 -4.68
C CYS A 48 7.13 -6.17 -4.91
N GLU A 49 8.13 -6.85 -5.47
CA GLU A 49 9.43 -6.23 -5.66
C GLU A 49 9.39 -5.00 -6.53
N LYS A 50 8.49 -4.94 -7.49
CA LYS A 50 8.33 -3.77 -8.35
C LYS A 50 8.05 -2.52 -7.53
N ILE A 51 7.33 -2.66 -6.43
CA ILE A 51 6.97 -1.55 -5.58
C ILE A 51 8.20 -0.92 -4.95
N LEU A 52 9.21 -1.73 -4.63
CA LEU A 52 10.43 -1.21 -4.02
C LEU A 52 11.11 -0.17 -4.91
N ASN A 53 11.04 -0.37 -6.21
CA ASN A 53 11.63 0.58 -7.15
C ASN A 53 10.73 1.78 -7.41
N ILE A 54 9.43 1.57 -7.37
CA ILE A 54 8.47 2.61 -7.70
C ILE A 54 8.20 3.54 -6.53
N ILE A 55 8.06 2.97 -5.33
CA ILE A 55 7.57 3.70 -4.17
C ILE A 55 8.49 4.86 -3.77
N THR A 56 9.78 4.71 -3.96
CA THR A 56 10.74 5.75 -3.61
C THR A 56 10.91 6.77 -4.72
N LYS A 57 10.54 6.42 -5.95
CA LYS A 57 10.72 7.30 -7.11
C LYS A 57 9.46 8.09 -7.44
N GLN A 58 8.29 7.55 -7.10
CA GLN A 58 7.05 8.25 -7.40
C GLN A 58 6.86 9.42 -6.44
N LYS A 59 6.27 10.49 -6.91
CA LYS A 59 6.02 11.67 -6.08
C LYS A 59 4.55 12.06 -6.07
N LYS A 60 3.71 11.27 -6.72
CA LYS A 60 2.29 11.53 -6.76
C LYS A 60 1.62 11.31 -5.39
N TYR A 61 2.10 10.31 -4.66
CA TYR A 61 1.57 9.99 -3.34
C TYR A 61 2.66 10.20 -2.31
N ASP A 62 2.39 11.09 -1.35
CA ASP A 62 3.35 11.40 -0.29
C ASP A 62 3.17 10.42 0.84
N ILE A 63 3.95 9.34 0.82
CA ILE A 63 3.84 8.27 1.80
C ILE A 63 4.80 8.52 2.96
N ASP A 64 4.30 8.35 4.18
CA ASP A 64 5.11 8.54 5.38
C ASP A 64 6.30 7.57 5.39
N GLU A 65 7.45 8.05 5.87
CA GLU A 65 8.67 7.23 5.88
C GLU A 65 8.51 5.93 6.65
N LYS A 66 7.82 5.98 7.78
CA LYS A 66 7.60 4.78 8.58
C LYS A 66 6.74 3.78 7.83
N SER A 67 5.80 4.28 7.06
CA SER A 67 4.95 3.42 6.25
C SER A 67 5.73 2.80 5.11
N ILE A 68 6.65 3.55 4.50
CA ILE A 68 7.51 3.02 3.45
C ILE A 68 8.38 1.89 4.02
N ASP A 69 8.96 2.10 5.20
CA ASP A 69 9.78 1.06 5.83
C ASP A 69 8.97 -0.18 6.12
N LYS A 70 7.72 -0.01 6.55
CA LYS A 70 6.84 -1.12 6.84
C LYS A 70 6.52 -1.91 5.56
N ILE A 71 6.25 -1.20 4.48
CA ILE A 71 5.97 -1.83 3.19
C ILE A 71 7.17 -2.63 2.72
N ILE A 72 8.36 -2.07 2.82
CA ILE A 72 9.59 -2.75 2.44
C ILE A 72 9.77 -4.01 3.27
N GLU A 73 9.52 -3.92 4.57
CA GLU A 73 9.63 -5.07 5.46
C GLU A 73 8.66 -6.18 5.06
N ILE A 74 7.41 -5.82 4.77
CA ILE A 74 6.40 -6.79 4.35
C ILE A 74 6.86 -7.53 3.10
N ILE A 75 7.41 -6.80 2.14
CA ILE A 75 7.87 -7.41 0.89
C ILE A 75 9.06 -8.33 1.12
N LYS A 76 10.01 -7.92 1.96
CA LYS A 76 11.20 -8.71 2.22
C LYS A 76 10.92 -10.00 2.97
N VAL A 77 9.87 -10.02 3.79
CA VAL A 77 9.52 -11.19 4.56
C VAL A 77 8.67 -12.16 3.75
N GLY A 78 8.47 -11.89 2.48
CA GLY A 78 7.62 -12.71 1.64
C GLY A 78 6.19 -12.23 1.59
N GLY A 79 5.86 -11.33 2.46
CA GLY A 79 4.62 -10.59 2.36
C GLY A 79 3.38 -11.41 2.24
N MET A 80 2.60 -11.06 1.29
CA MET A 80 1.27 -11.58 1.10
C MET A 80 1.22 -12.64 0.03
N ASP A 81 2.34 -13.14 -0.43
CA ASP A 81 2.28 -14.03 -1.47
C ASP A 81 1.87 -15.36 -1.06
N GLU A 82 1.40 -15.97 -1.53
CA GLU A 82 0.95 -17.13 -1.40
C GLU A 82 0.35 -17.53 -1.02
#